data_dae68420296eedf1904c37c789052304
#
_entry.id   dae68420296eedf1904c37c789052304
#
_cell.length_a   1.000
_cell.length_b   1.000
_cell.length_c   1.000
_cell.angle_alpha   90.00
_cell.angle_beta   90.00
_cell.angle_gamma   90.00
#
_symmetry.space_group_name_H-M   'P 1'
#
loop_
_entity.id
_entity.type
_entity.pdbx_description
1 polymer ?
#
loop_
_entity_poly.entity_id
_entity_poly.type
_entity_poly.pdbx_seq_one_letter_code
_entity_poly.pdbx_strand_id
1 'polypeptide(L)'
;TWYFHYMPVGNEAATELLPTKEQREYMYHRVREIRGKEGGKQIFAMDFQNDGEFVGGCIAGGRNYMHINANGDVEPCVFIHYSGANIHEVSLLDALRQPLFMAYRDGQPFNDNQLRPCPMLENPELLREMVHKTGAKSTDLQSPESVDHLCDKCKDYAENWAGKAEKIWEENPHHVESFHNYKSTYQD
;
A
#
# COMPACT_ATOMS: atom_id res chain seq x y z
N THR A 1 6.08 7.75 -16.80
CA THR A 1 4.67 7.40 -16.66
C THR A 1 4.46 6.61 -15.39
N TRP A 2 3.47 7.00 -14.60
CA TRP A 2 3.09 6.33 -13.38
C TRP A 2 1.67 5.79 -13.53
N TYR A 3 1.48 4.51 -13.28
CA TYR A 3 0.20 3.84 -13.29
C TYR A 3 -0.23 3.61 -11.84
N PHE A 4 -1.42 4.12 -11.51
CA PHE A 4 -2.08 3.87 -10.23
C PHE A 4 -3.39 3.15 -10.48
N HIS A 5 -3.68 2.15 -9.68
CA HIS A 5 -5.02 1.59 -9.62
C HIS A 5 -5.96 2.58 -8.91
N TYR A 6 -7.24 2.48 -9.22
CA TYR A 6 -8.24 3.19 -8.45
C TYR A 6 -8.16 2.79 -6.97
N MET A 7 -8.24 3.79 -6.09
CA MET A 7 -8.19 3.60 -4.65
C MET A 7 -9.56 3.97 -4.07
N PRO A 8 -10.28 3.06 -3.38
CA PRO A 8 -11.65 3.28 -2.93
C PRO A 8 -11.70 4.10 -1.63
N VAL A 9 -11.21 5.33 -1.69
CA VAL A 9 -11.15 6.27 -0.56
C VAL A 9 -12.49 6.97 -0.37
N GLY A 10 -12.95 7.06 0.89
CA GLY A 10 -14.20 7.71 1.28
C GLY A 10 -15.42 6.80 1.25
N ASN A 11 -16.45 7.19 2.02
CA ASN A 11 -17.66 6.39 2.23
C ASN A 11 -18.40 6.04 0.92
N GLU A 12 -18.39 6.95 -0.05
CA GLU A 12 -19.11 6.82 -1.33
C GLU A 12 -18.20 6.36 -2.48
N ALA A 13 -17.10 5.68 -2.17
CA ALA A 13 -16.17 5.23 -3.19
C ALA A 13 -16.82 4.23 -4.16
N ALA A 14 -16.60 4.45 -5.46
CA ALA A 14 -17.11 3.63 -6.56
C ALA A 14 -16.30 2.34 -6.70
N THR A 15 -16.60 1.32 -5.89
CA THR A 15 -15.83 0.06 -5.83
C THR A 15 -15.83 -0.71 -7.16
N GLU A 16 -16.82 -0.48 -8.02
CA GLU A 16 -16.89 -1.01 -9.39
C GLU A 16 -15.76 -0.51 -10.31
N LEU A 17 -15.06 0.57 -9.92
CA LEU A 17 -13.88 1.08 -10.64
C LEU A 17 -12.57 0.39 -10.25
N LEU A 18 -12.59 -0.47 -9.23
CA LEU A 18 -11.43 -1.30 -8.91
C LEU A 18 -11.09 -2.20 -10.10
N PRO A 19 -9.81 -2.31 -10.50
CA PRO A 19 -9.45 -3.16 -11.63
C PRO A 19 -9.76 -4.63 -11.34
N THR A 20 -10.24 -5.34 -12.34
CA THR A 20 -10.38 -6.81 -12.21
C THR A 20 -9.00 -7.46 -12.14
N LYS A 21 -8.94 -8.69 -11.63
CA LYS A 21 -7.68 -9.45 -11.57
C LYS A 21 -7.05 -9.63 -12.97
N GLU A 22 -7.86 -9.75 -14.01
CA GLU A 22 -7.40 -9.86 -15.40
C GLU A 22 -6.81 -8.56 -15.92
N GLN A 23 -7.43 -7.41 -15.59
CA GLN A 23 -6.90 -6.09 -15.94
C GLN A 23 -5.58 -5.84 -15.21
N ARG A 24 -5.50 -6.21 -13.92
CA ARG A 24 -4.29 -6.05 -13.12
C ARG A 24 -3.16 -6.95 -13.62
N GLU A 25 -3.42 -8.21 -13.95
CA GLU A 25 -2.48 -9.13 -14.59
C GLU A 25 -1.97 -8.59 -15.93
N TYR A 26 -2.89 -8.09 -16.78
CA TYR A 26 -2.53 -7.46 -18.05
C TYR A 26 -1.57 -6.28 -17.86
N MET A 27 -1.85 -5.39 -16.91
CA MET A 27 -0.98 -4.26 -16.59
C MET A 27 0.40 -4.72 -16.11
N TYR A 28 0.44 -5.72 -15.21
CA TYR A 28 1.68 -6.31 -14.73
C TYR A 28 2.59 -6.74 -15.89
N HIS A 29 2.07 -7.55 -16.81
CA HIS A 29 2.86 -8.03 -17.95
C HIS A 29 3.19 -6.91 -18.94
N ARG A 30 2.24 -6.02 -19.22
CA ARG A 30 2.43 -4.95 -20.20
C ARG A 30 3.47 -3.92 -19.79
N VAL A 31 3.48 -3.52 -18.54
CA VAL A 31 4.49 -2.58 -18.03
C VAL A 31 5.89 -3.21 -18.07
N ARG A 32 6.02 -4.48 -17.72
CA ARG A 32 7.30 -5.20 -17.81
C ARG A 32 7.76 -5.38 -19.25
N GLU A 33 6.88 -5.68 -20.17
CA GLU A 33 7.19 -5.73 -21.61
C GLU A 33 7.72 -4.38 -22.12
N ILE A 34 7.08 -3.27 -21.73
CA ILE A 34 7.53 -1.93 -22.14
C ILE A 34 8.93 -1.61 -21.58
N ARG A 35 9.20 -1.98 -20.34
CA ARG A 35 10.52 -1.80 -19.70
C ARG A 35 11.61 -2.65 -20.35
N GLY A 36 11.29 -3.87 -20.78
CA GLY A 36 12.24 -4.83 -21.36
C GLY A 36 12.52 -4.67 -22.85
N LYS A 37 11.93 -3.71 -23.55
CA LYS A 37 12.14 -3.51 -24.99
C LYS A 37 13.55 -3.02 -25.29
N GLU A 38 14.40 -3.93 -25.81
CA GLU A 38 15.69 -3.57 -26.39
C GLU A 38 15.49 -2.72 -27.65
N GLY A 39 16.29 -1.64 -27.79
CA GLY A 39 16.33 -0.81 -29.01
C GLY A 39 15.18 0.19 -29.19
N GLY A 40 14.21 0.26 -28.26
CA GLY A 40 13.17 1.27 -28.23
C GLY A 40 13.54 2.50 -27.39
N LYS A 41 12.76 3.59 -27.49
CA LYS A 41 12.84 4.68 -26.51
C LYS A 41 12.43 4.12 -25.15
N GLN A 42 13.39 4.05 -24.22
CA GLN A 42 13.10 3.64 -22.86
C GLN A 42 12.21 4.70 -22.20
N ILE A 43 11.02 4.30 -21.80
CA ILE A 43 10.12 5.13 -21.01
C ILE A 43 10.21 4.62 -19.57
N PHE A 44 10.54 5.50 -18.63
CA PHE A 44 10.37 5.19 -17.22
C PHE A 44 8.88 4.98 -16.95
N ALA A 45 8.49 3.74 -16.68
CA ALA A 45 7.14 3.34 -16.36
C ALA A 45 7.11 2.69 -14.98
N MET A 46 6.26 3.17 -14.08
CA MET A 46 6.06 2.62 -12.74
C MET A 46 4.63 2.09 -12.64
N ASP A 47 4.48 0.86 -12.19
CA ASP A 47 3.20 0.24 -11.84
C ASP A 47 3.11 0.18 -10.30
N PHE A 48 2.52 1.20 -9.71
CA PHE A 48 2.64 1.47 -8.28
C PHE A 48 2.21 0.28 -7.40
N GLN A 49 1.14 -0.40 -7.76
CA GLN A 49 0.62 -1.53 -6.99
C GLN A 49 1.30 -2.86 -7.29
N ASN A 50 1.93 -3.01 -8.47
CA ASN A 50 2.57 -4.27 -8.86
C ASN A 50 4.10 -4.23 -8.75
N ASP A 51 4.67 -3.08 -8.38
CA ASP A 51 6.13 -2.88 -8.27
C ASP A 51 6.66 -3.03 -6.82
N GLY A 52 5.87 -3.60 -5.92
CA GLY A 52 6.28 -3.79 -4.52
C GLY A 52 7.61 -4.52 -4.36
N GLU A 53 7.93 -5.46 -5.25
CA GLU A 53 9.20 -6.21 -5.24
C GLU A 53 10.44 -5.32 -5.34
N PHE A 54 10.38 -4.25 -6.14
CA PHE A 54 11.52 -3.35 -6.38
C PHE A 54 11.80 -2.41 -5.21
N VAL A 55 10.84 -2.24 -4.31
CA VAL A 55 10.92 -1.36 -3.15
C VAL A 55 10.75 -2.10 -1.82
N GLY A 56 10.65 -3.42 -1.87
CA GLY A 56 10.51 -4.29 -0.68
C GLY A 56 9.17 -4.14 0.03
N GLY A 57 8.07 -3.97 -0.73
CA GLY A 57 6.72 -3.85 -0.19
C GLY A 57 6.19 -2.43 -0.06
N CYS A 58 5.26 -2.22 0.85
CA CYS A 58 4.64 -0.92 1.08
C CYS A 58 5.66 0.10 1.60
N ILE A 59 5.73 1.27 0.97
CA ILE A 59 6.64 2.37 1.35
C ILE A 59 6.05 3.31 2.41
N ALA A 60 4.78 3.14 2.76
CA ALA A 60 4.01 4.03 3.62
C ALA A 60 4.34 3.89 5.13
N GLY A 61 3.64 4.66 5.96
CA GLY A 61 3.77 4.61 7.42
C GLY A 61 5.10 5.14 7.93
N GLY A 62 5.70 6.11 7.22
CA GLY A 62 6.97 6.73 7.61
C GLY A 62 8.21 5.93 7.23
N ARG A 63 8.07 4.80 6.54
CA ARG A 63 9.22 4.02 6.08
C ARG A 63 10.04 4.79 5.02
N ASN A 64 9.45 5.11 3.88
CA ASN A 64 10.02 5.94 2.82
C ASN A 64 9.07 7.07 2.41
N TYR A 65 7.84 7.03 2.90
CA TYR A 65 6.78 7.94 2.53
C TYR A 65 5.76 8.06 3.66
N MET A 66 5.21 9.25 3.82
CA MET A 66 4.04 9.58 4.62
C MET A 66 3.29 10.72 3.94
N HIS A 67 2.08 10.99 4.38
CA HIS A 67 1.27 12.11 3.94
C HIS A 67 0.97 13.03 5.13
N ILE A 68 0.97 14.33 4.87
CA ILE A 68 0.47 15.34 5.82
C ILE A 68 -0.70 16.02 5.12
N ASN A 69 -1.89 15.88 5.66
CA ASN A 69 -3.07 16.48 5.07
C ASN A 69 -3.18 17.98 5.37
N ALA A 70 -4.19 18.64 4.81
CA ALA A 70 -4.38 20.09 4.97
C ALA A 70 -4.64 20.55 6.41
N ASN A 71 -5.08 19.63 7.29
CA ASN A 71 -5.31 19.92 8.71
C ASN A 71 -4.07 19.66 9.57
N GLY A 72 -2.98 19.16 8.99
CA GLY A 72 -1.75 18.81 9.68
C GLY A 72 -1.71 17.39 10.24
N ASP A 73 -2.72 16.54 9.97
CA ASP A 73 -2.69 15.16 10.41
C ASP A 73 -1.65 14.37 9.63
N VAL A 74 -0.88 13.53 10.33
CA VAL A 74 0.21 12.73 9.73
C VAL A 74 -0.30 11.34 9.47
N GLU A 75 -0.59 11.07 8.20
CA GLU A 75 -1.22 9.85 7.70
C GLU A 75 -0.19 8.87 7.11
N PRO A 76 -0.43 7.56 7.13
CA PRO A 76 0.47 6.57 6.53
C PRO A 76 0.75 6.83 5.05
N CYS A 77 -0.29 7.13 4.27
CA CYS A 77 -0.19 7.51 2.86
C CYS A 77 -1.41 8.34 2.44
N VAL A 78 -1.35 8.93 1.26
CA VAL A 78 -2.42 9.78 0.69
C VAL A 78 -3.77 9.07 0.50
N PHE A 79 -3.81 7.75 0.61
CA PHE A 79 -5.03 6.94 0.44
C PHE A 79 -5.56 6.37 1.76
N ILE A 80 -4.85 6.51 2.87
CA ILE A 80 -5.22 5.93 4.17
C ILE A 80 -5.35 7.05 5.19
N HIS A 81 -6.59 7.48 5.40
CA HIS A 81 -6.96 8.65 6.18
C HIS A 81 -7.22 8.29 7.65
N TYR A 82 -6.19 7.77 8.32
CA TYR A 82 -6.17 7.53 9.77
C TYR A 82 -4.89 8.05 10.37
N SER A 83 -5.00 8.72 11.53
CA SER A 83 -3.85 9.25 12.24
C SER A 83 -4.06 9.26 13.75
N GLY A 84 -2.98 9.26 14.49
CA GLY A 84 -2.91 9.54 15.92
C GLY A 84 -2.00 10.75 16.23
N ALA A 85 -1.52 11.48 15.20
CA ALA A 85 -0.60 12.62 15.38
C ALA A 85 -0.90 13.76 14.40
N ASN A 86 -0.71 14.99 14.89
CA ASN A 86 -0.86 16.20 14.08
C ASN A 86 0.39 17.09 14.25
N ILE A 87 0.92 17.64 13.15
CA ILE A 87 2.14 18.46 13.14
C ILE A 87 2.01 19.79 13.91
N HIS A 88 0.79 20.24 14.21
CA HIS A 88 0.55 21.42 15.06
C HIS A 88 0.66 21.10 16.55
N GLU A 89 0.65 19.81 16.93
CA GLU A 89 0.65 19.35 18.31
C GLU A 89 1.98 18.70 18.72
N VAL A 90 2.62 18.01 17.77
CA VAL A 90 3.87 17.27 18.01
C VAL A 90 4.93 17.57 16.95
N SER A 91 6.19 17.28 17.27
CA SER A 91 7.27 17.39 16.28
C SER A 91 7.09 16.33 15.17
N LEU A 92 7.64 16.59 13.97
CA LEU A 92 7.62 15.63 12.88
C LEU A 92 8.28 14.29 13.29
N LEU A 93 9.34 14.35 14.08
CA LEU A 93 10.01 13.15 14.57
C LEU A 93 9.12 12.32 15.52
N ASP A 94 8.36 12.99 16.39
CA ASP A 94 7.40 12.31 17.25
C ASP A 94 6.22 11.75 16.44
N ALA A 95 5.75 12.50 15.44
CA ALA A 95 4.70 12.02 14.53
C ALA A 95 5.14 10.76 13.77
N LEU A 96 6.41 10.64 13.35
CA LEU A 96 6.96 9.43 12.77
C LEU A 96 7.01 8.23 13.72
N ARG A 97 6.89 8.48 15.03
CA ARG A 97 6.84 7.45 16.08
C ARG A 97 5.44 7.21 16.62
N GLN A 98 4.41 7.78 15.98
CA GLN A 98 3.03 7.53 16.39
C GLN A 98 2.70 6.04 16.38
N PRO A 99 1.77 5.58 17.23
CA PRO A 99 1.45 4.15 17.35
C PRO A 99 1.10 3.47 16.02
N LEU A 100 0.35 4.15 15.13
CA LEU A 100 -0.01 3.59 13.82
C LEU A 100 1.22 3.37 12.94
N PHE A 101 2.18 4.31 12.91
CA PHE A 101 3.41 4.16 12.13
C PHE A 101 4.32 3.05 12.71
N MET A 102 4.34 2.92 14.04
CA MET A 102 5.06 1.81 14.67
C MET A 102 4.42 0.46 14.33
N ALA A 103 3.08 0.38 14.28
CA ALA A 103 2.38 -0.82 13.82
C ALA A 103 2.68 -1.14 12.35
N TYR A 104 2.78 -0.13 11.48
CA TYR A 104 3.23 -0.31 10.09
C TYR A 104 4.64 -0.87 10.00
N ARG A 105 5.58 -0.30 10.76
CA ARG A 105 6.97 -0.77 10.80
C ARG A 105 7.07 -2.22 11.27
N ASP A 106 6.38 -2.54 12.34
CA ASP A 106 6.46 -3.85 12.96
C ASP A 106 5.71 -4.93 12.16
N GLY A 107 4.67 -4.53 11.40
CA GLY A 107 3.87 -5.41 10.56
C GLY A 107 4.41 -5.64 9.15
N GLN A 108 5.39 -4.85 8.71
CA GLN A 108 5.97 -5.01 7.36
C GLN A 108 6.97 -6.18 7.32
N PRO A 109 6.99 -6.88 6.17
CA PRO A 109 6.10 -6.73 5.03
C PRO A 109 4.71 -7.27 5.35
N PHE A 110 3.67 -6.59 4.89
CA PHE A 110 2.27 -7.01 5.12
C PHE A 110 1.90 -8.31 4.40
N ASN A 111 2.70 -8.70 3.42
CA ASN A 111 2.57 -9.95 2.69
C ASN A 111 3.94 -10.38 2.15
N ASP A 112 4.23 -11.67 2.17
CA ASP A 112 5.46 -12.21 1.58
C ASP A 112 5.45 -12.08 0.05
N ASN A 113 4.26 -12.14 -0.55
CA ASN A 113 4.06 -11.86 -1.97
C ASN A 113 3.99 -10.34 -2.22
N GLN A 114 5.03 -9.78 -2.84
CA GLN A 114 5.15 -8.34 -3.06
C GLN A 114 4.29 -7.81 -4.24
N LEU A 115 3.46 -8.64 -4.84
CA LEU A 115 2.32 -8.20 -5.65
C LEU A 115 1.08 -7.91 -4.80
N ARG A 116 1.20 -8.06 -3.46
CA ARG A 116 0.17 -7.77 -2.46
C ARG A 116 0.71 -6.88 -1.33
N PRO A 117 1.38 -5.75 -1.64
CA PRO A 117 2.10 -4.97 -0.63
C PRO A 117 1.19 -4.05 0.20
N CYS A 118 0.01 -3.68 -0.28
CA CYS A 118 -0.82 -2.65 0.33
C CYS A 118 -1.68 -3.20 1.47
N PRO A 119 -1.64 -2.59 2.67
CA PRO A 119 -2.49 -3.02 3.77
C PRO A 119 -3.97 -2.68 3.56
N MET A 120 -4.30 -1.74 2.65
CA MET A 120 -5.69 -1.40 2.35
C MET A 120 -6.27 -2.30 1.25
N LEU A 121 -5.59 -2.40 0.09
CA LEU A 121 -6.13 -3.10 -1.07
C LEU A 121 -5.97 -4.62 -1.00
N GLU A 122 -4.85 -5.11 -0.47
CA GLU A 122 -4.53 -6.52 -0.53
C GLU A 122 -4.53 -7.24 0.81
N ASN A 123 -4.44 -6.48 1.92
CA ASN A 123 -4.39 -7.03 3.28
C ASN A 123 -5.29 -6.24 4.25
N PRO A 124 -6.59 -6.03 3.92
CA PRO A 124 -7.47 -5.11 4.68
C PRO A 124 -7.62 -5.49 6.15
N GLU A 125 -7.59 -6.77 6.51
CA GLU A 125 -7.68 -7.19 7.89
C GLU A 125 -6.48 -6.72 8.74
N LEU A 126 -5.27 -6.65 8.15
CA LEU A 126 -4.11 -6.10 8.85
C LEU A 126 -4.27 -4.58 9.10
N LEU A 127 -4.81 -3.83 8.15
CA LEU A 127 -5.10 -2.42 8.35
C LEU A 127 -6.12 -2.22 9.47
N ARG A 128 -7.20 -3.01 9.46
CA ARG A 128 -8.24 -3.00 10.50
C ARG A 128 -7.64 -3.22 11.88
N GLU A 129 -6.85 -4.27 12.03
CA GLU A 129 -6.18 -4.59 13.29
C GLU A 129 -5.23 -3.47 13.75
N MET A 130 -4.42 -2.91 12.85
CA MET A 130 -3.51 -1.82 13.17
C MET A 130 -4.25 -0.57 13.67
N VAL A 131 -5.31 -0.15 12.96
CA VAL A 131 -6.08 1.04 13.34
C VAL A 131 -6.80 0.83 14.67
N HIS A 132 -7.45 -0.30 14.88
CA HIS A 132 -8.12 -0.60 16.15
C HIS A 132 -7.12 -0.69 17.32
N LYS A 133 -6.02 -1.42 17.16
CA LYS A 133 -5.00 -1.60 18.20
C LYS A 133 -4.35 -0.29 18.60
N THR A 134 -4.15 0.63 17.67
CA THR A 134 -3.46 1.90 17.92
C THR A 134 -4.41 3.04 18.33
N GLY A 135 -5.71 2.85 18.14
CA GLY A 135 -6.70 3.89 18.40
C GLY A 135 -6.63 5.08 17.44
N ALA A 136 -5.97 4.91 16.29
CA ALA A 136 -5.93 5.93 15.25
C ALA A 136 -7.35 6.27 14.77
N LYS A 137 -7.59 7.54 14.48
CA LYS A 137 -8.92 8.03 14.11
C LYS A 137 -8.94 8.44 12.65
N SER A 138 -10.14 8.41 12.04
CA SER A 138 -10.35 8.98 10.72
C SER A 138 -9.98 10.47 10.72
N THR A 139 -9.24 10.90 9.73
CA THR A 139 -8.80 12.28 9.51
C THR A 139 -9.71 13.01 8.51
N ASP A 140 -10.70 12.33 7.93
CA ASP A 140 -11.74 12.96 7.14
C ASP A 140 -12.74 13.64 8.06
N LEU A 141 -12.71 14.97 8.08
CA LEU A 141 -13.57 15.79 8.95
C LEU A 141 -15.00 15.92 8.42
N GLN A 142 -15.21 15.77 7.10
CA GLN A 142 -16.53 15.97 6.49
C GLN A 142 -17.36 14.69 6.51
N SER A 143 -16.74 13.56 6.24
CA SER A 143 -17.40 12.27 6.14
C SER A 143 -16.49 11.17 6.72
N PRO A 144 -16.27 11.15 8.05
CA PRO A 144 -15.37 10.19 8.68
C PRO A 144 -15.76 8.75 8.31
N GLU A 145 -14.82 8.04 7.69
CA GLU A 145 -15.01 6.63 7.35
C GLU A 145 -14.41 5.75 8.43
N SER A 146 -15.17 4.76 8.91
CA SER A 146 -14.61 3.76 9.81
C SER A 146 -13.66 2.83 9.06
N VAL A 147 -12.62 2.35 9.76
CA VAL A 147 -11.71 1.37 9.17
C VAL A 147 -12.41 0.07 8.79
N ASP A 148 -13.45 -0.31 9.53
CA ASP A 148 -14.25 -1.50 9.22
C ASP A 148 -14.94 -1.37 7.87
N HIS A 149 -15.59 -0.24 7.61
CA HIS A 149 -16.24 0.03 6.32
C HIS A 149 -15.22 0.07 5.16
N LEU A 150 -14.08 0.74 5.34
CA LEU A 150 -13.01 0.77 4.33
C LEU A 150 -12.50 -0.64 4.01
N CYS A 151 -12.24 -1.44 5.04
CA CYS A 151 -11.72 -2.81 4.87
C CYS A 151 -12.75 -3.74 4.21
N ASP A 152 -14.03 -3.61 4.58
CA ASP A 152 -15.11 -4.39 3.95
C ASP A 152 -15.21 -4.09 2.44
N LYS A 153 -15.06 -2.83 2.02
CA LYS A 153 -15.01 -2.45 0.59
C LYS A 153 -13.88 -3.11 -0.17
N CYS A 154 -12.74 -3.35 0.48
CA CYS A 154 -11.53 -3.89 -0.16
C CYS A 154 -11.45 -5.42 -0.12
N LYS A 155 -12.27 -6.09 0.70
CA LYS A 155 -12.17 -7.53 0.96
C LYS A 155 -12.28 -8.37 -0.30
N ASP A 156 -13.36 -8.20 -1.05
CA ASP A 156 -13.60 -8.99 -2.27
C ASP A 156 -12.49 -8.78 -3.31
N TYR A 157 -11.99 -7.55 -3.43
CA TYR A 157 -10.86 -7.23 -4.31
C TYR A 157 -9.59 -7.98 -3.87
N ALA A 158 -9.27 -7.94 -2.58
CA ALA A 158 -8.10 -8.62 -2.03
C ALA A 158 -8.15 -10.14 -2.26
N GLU A 159 -9.31 -10.76 -2.00
CA GLU A 159 -9.54 -12.20 -2.19
C GLU A 159 -9.45 -12.60 -3.67
N ASN A 160 -10.07 -11.82 -4.57
CA ASN A 160 -10.05 -12.08 -6.00
C ASN A 160 -8.64 -11.96 -6.62
N TRP A 161 -7.82 -11.03 -6.10
CA TRP A 161 -6.45 -10.86 -6.58
C TRP A 161 -5.49 -11.92 -6.02
N ALA A 162 -5.71 -12.40 -4.81
CA ALA A 162 -4.77 -13.26 -4.08
C ALA A 162 -4.28 -14.46 -4.90
N GLY A 163 -5.20 -15.29 -5.42
CA GLY A 163 -4.81 -16.49 -6.15
C GLY A 163 -4.08 -16.21 -7.47
N LYS A 164 -4.38 -15.08 -8.13
CA LYS A 164 -3.68 -14.65 -9.33
C LYS A 164 -2.28 -14.14 -8.99
N ALA A 165 -2.16 -13.35 -7.93
CA ALA A 165 -0.89 -12.83 -7.44
C ALA A 165 0.06 -13.97 -7.04
N GLU A 166 -0.42 -14.99 -6.33
CA GLU A 166 0.40 -16.15 -5.96
C GLU A 166 0.95 -16.86 -7.19
N LYS A 167 0.11 -17.14 -8.18
CA LYS A 167 0.54 -17.79 -9.42
C LYS A 167 1.63 -16.99 -10.13
N ILE A 168 1.43 -15.67 -10.31
CA ILE A 168 2.42 -14.80 -10.94
C ILE A 168 3.71 -14.77 -10.12
N TRP A 169 3.61 -14.75 -8.78
CA TRP A 169 4.76 -14.68 -7.89
C TRP A 169 5.61 -15.96 -7.95
N GLU A 170 4.98 -17.12 -7.96
CA GLU A 170 5.65 -18.43 -8.08
C GLU A 170 6.38 -18.62 -9.44
N GLU A 171 5.83 -18.04 -10.52
CA GLU A 171 6.42 -18.10 -11.85
C GLU A 171 7.70 -17.22 -12.00
N ASN A 172 7.99 -16.37 -11.02
CA ASN A 172 9.12 -15.40 -11.07
C ASN A 172 10.11 -15.61 -9.89
N PRO A 173 11.11 -16.49 -10.03
CA PRO A 173 12.04 -16.83 -8.95
C PRO A 173 12.96 -15.68 -8.50
N HIS A 174 13.07 -14.60 -9.25
CA HIS A 174 13.93 -13.44 -8.92
C HIS A 174 13.44 -12.62 -7.73
N HIS A 175 12.19 -12.75 -7.34
CA HIS A 175 11.58 -11.99 -6.24
C HIS A 175 12.12 -12.39 -4.86
N VAL A 176 12.56 -13.64 -4.70
CA VAL A 176 12.99 -14.18 -3.40
C VAL A 176 14.30 -13.56 -2.90
N GLU A 177 15.23 -13.24 -3.80
CA GLU A 177 16.55 -12.68 -3.43
C GLU A 177 16.47 -11.21 -2.98
N SER A 178 15.64 -10.39 -3.65
CA SER A 178 15.47 -8.97 -3.29
C SER A 178 14.78 -8.79 -1.93
N PHE A 179 13.94 -9.73 -1.53
CA PHE A 179 13.19 -9.69 -0.29
C PHE A 179 14.05 -10.01 0.96
N HIS A 180 14.97 -10.95 0.85
CA HIS A 180 15.87 -11.30 1.96
C HIS A 180 16.82 -10.17 2.35
N ASN A 181 17.26 -9.36 1.39
CA ASN A 181 18.13 -8.21 1.62
C ASN A 181 17.41 -7.06 2.36
N TYR A 182 16.09 -6.98 2.26
CA TYR A 182 15.32 -5.92 2.92
C TYR A 182 15.21 -6.09 4.44
N LYS A 183 14.98 -7.31 4.93
CA LYS A 183 14.92 -7.58 6.38
C LYS A 183 16.24 -7.30 7.11
N SER A 184 17.38 -7.39 6.41
CA SER A 184 18.69 -7.14 7.00
C SER A 184 19.03 -5.66 7.19
N THR A 185 18.39 -4.74 6.44
CA THR A 185 18.69 -3.30 6.46
C THR A 185 17.97 -2.52 7.59
N TYR A 186 17.05 -3.14 8.31
CA TYR A 186 16.26 -2.50 9.36
C TYR A 186 16.43 -3.14 10.76
N GLN A 187 17.44 -4.00 10.95
CA GLN A 187 17.71 -4.65 12.23
C GLN A 187 18.73 -3.91 13.12
N ASP A 188 19.20 -2.71 12.68
CA ASP A 188 20.13 -1.86 13.44
C ASP A 188 19.38 -0.60 13.95
#